data_f7213a4546f19a85fd3811561589d81c
#
_entry.id   f7213a4546f19a85fd3811561589d81c
#
_cell.length_a   1.000
_cell.length_b   1.000
_cell.length_c   1.000
_cell.angle_alpha   90.00
_cell.angle_beta   90.00
_cell.angle_gamma   90.00
#
_symmetry.space_group_name_H-M   'P 1'
#
loop_
_entity.id
_entity.type
_entity.pdbx_description
1 polymer ?
#
loop_
_entity_poly.entity_id
_entity_poly.type
_entity_poly.pdbx_seq_one_letter_code
_entity_poly.pdbx_strand_id
1 'polypeptide(L)' 'MNNLINPLALGKVLKKYNLTSQNKQQVVLFSKRKTATWSAIHRLARKLEFQQTVTQQQQQQQ' A
#
# COMPACT_ATOMS: atom_id res chain seq x y z
N MET A 1 11.47 -16.94 -12.04
CA MET A 1 11.60 -16.65 -11.37
C MET A 1 11.56 -15.47 -10.93
N ASN A 2 11.41 -14.60 -11.50
CA ASN A 2 11.44 -13.50 -11.10
C ASN A 2 10.23 -12.96 -10.72
N ASN A 3 9.73 -13.02 -9.60
CA ASN A 3 8.57 -12.41 -9.16
C ASN A 3 8.88 -11.10 -8.52
N LEU A 4 9.97 -10.51 -8.90
CA LEU A 4 10.33 -9.23 -8.35
C LEU A 4 9.37 -8.15 -8.84
N ILE A 5 8.90 -7.36 -7.92
CA ILE A 5 8.00 -6.26 -8.24
C ILE A 5 8.82 -5.10 -8.79
N ASN A 6 8.45 -4.63 -9.96
CA ASN A 6 9.14 -3.51 -10.60
C ASN A 6 8.87 -2.22 -9.82
N PRO A 7 9.91 -1.52 -9.35
CA PRO A 7 9.69 -0.30 -8.56
C PRO A 7 8.91 0.78 -9.29
N LEU A 8 9.12 0.91 -10.60
CA LEU A 8 8.40 1.92 -11.36
C LEU A 8 6.91 1.58 -11.45
N ALA A 9 6.62 0.31 -11.70
CA ALA A 9 5.23 -0.13 -11.74
C ALA A 9 4.58 -0.01 -10.37
N LEU A 10 5.33 -0.32 -9.32
CA LEU A 10 4.81 -0.17 -7.98
C LEU A 10 4.47 1.27 -7.67
N GLY A 11 5.33 2.20 -8.08
CA GLY A 11 5.07 3.61 -7.87
C GLY A 11 3.77 4.06 -8.53
N LYS A 12 3.52 3.56 -9.75
CA LYS A 12 2.29 3.89 -10.45
C LYS A 12 1.07 3.35 -9.72
N VAL A 13 1.19 2.14 -9.18
CA VAL A 13 0.09 1.54 -8.44
C VAL A 13 -0.18 2.32 -7.17
N LEU A 14 0.87 2.72 -6.46
CA LEU A 14 0.70 3.46 -5.22
C LEU A 14 0.02 4.80 -5.43
N LYS A 15 0.20 5.40 -6.60
CA LYS A 15 -0.45 6.67 -6.88
C LYS A 15 -1.95 6.54 -7.02
N LYS A 16 -2.45 5.34 -7.26
CA LYS A 16 -3.88 5.12 -7.39
C LYS A 16 -4.58 5.13 -6.03
N TYR A 17 -3.80 4.99 -4.97
CA TYR A 17 -4.35 4.95 -3.63
C TYR A 17 -3.93 6.18 -2.84
N ASN A 18 -4.78 6.62 -1.95
CA ASN A 18 -4.48 7.81 -1.16
C ASN A 18 -3.78 7.38 0.12
N LEU A 19 -2.49 7.08 0.03
CA LEU A 19 -1.72 6.56 1.15
C LEU A 19 -0.78 7.61 1.71
N THR A 20 -0.58 7.57 3.02
CA THR A 20 0.42 8.41 3.66
C THR A 20 1.81 7.91 3.30
N SER A 21 2.83 8.73 3.55
CA SER A 21 4.22 8.32 3.28
C SER A 21 4.57 7.05 4.03
N GLN A 22 4.14 6.95 5.29
CA GLN A 22 4.43 5.76 6.08
C GLN A 22 3.79 4.53 5.48
N ASN A 23 2.55 4.66 5.05
CA ASN A 23 1.84 3.51 4.48
C ASN A 23 2.43 3.13 3.14
N LYS A 24 2.87 4.10 2.35
CA LYS A 24 3.54 3.80 1.10
C LYS A 24 4.80 2.99 1.35
N GLN A 25 5.56 3.36 2.39
CA GLN A 25 6.75 2.60 2.73
C GLN A 25 6.43 1.19 3.13
N GLN A 26 5.32 0.98 3.86
CA GLN A 26 4.93 -0.36 4.24
C GLN A 26 4.66 -1.21 3.01
N VAL A 27 4.01 -0.66 2.01
CA VAL A 27 3.73 -1.40 0.79
C VAL A 27 5.03 -1.70 0.04
N VAL A 28 5.94 -0.72 0.00
CA VAL A 28 7.23 -0.93 -0.66
C VAL A 28 8.01 -2.06 0.01
N LEU A 29 8.05 -2.04 1.34
CA LEU A 29 8.76 -3.09 2.07
C LEU A 29 8.11 -4.45 1.84
N PHE A 30 6.78 -4.49 1.83
CA PHE A 30 6.08 -5.73 1.56
C PHE A 30 6.40 -6.25 0.17
N SER A 31 6.53 -5.36 -0.80
CA SER A 31 6.79 -5.76 -2.18
C SER A 31 8.14 -6.43 -2.36
N LYS A 32 9.03 -6.28 -1.39
CA LYS A 32 10.35 -6.91 -1.48
C LYS A 32 10.35 -8.34 -0.98
N ARG A 33 9.24 -8.79 -0.41
CA ARG A 33 9.16 -10.16 0.06
C ARG A 33 9.01 -11.12 -1.11
N LYS A 34 9.50 -12.34 -0.91
CA LYS A 34 9.42 -13.35 -1.96
C LYS A 34 8.00 -13.73 -2.29
N THR A 35 7.11 -13.61 -1.32
CA THR A 35 5.72 -14.00 -1.53
C THR A 35 4.85 -12.87 -2.02
N ALA A 36 5.43 -11.70 -2.25
CA ALA A 36 4.65 -10.55 -2.69
C ALA A 36 4.13 -10.77 -4.11
N THR A 37 2.86 -10.54 -4.31
CA THR A 37 2.23 -10.58 -5.62
C THR A 37 1.47 -9.28 -5.81
N TRP A 38 1.14 -8.98 -7.07
CA TRP A 38 0.38 -7.77 -7.34
C TRP A 38 -0.97 -7.78 -6.63
N SER A 39 -1.62 -8.94 -6.58
CA SER A 39 -2.89 -9.06 -5.87
C SER A 39 -2.73 -8.73 -4.40
N ALA A 40 -1.67 -9.24 -3.78
CA ALA A 40 -1.42 -8.98 -2.37
C ALA A 40 -1.08 -7.52 -2.13
N ILE A 41 -0.33 -6.91 -3.03
CA ILE A 41 0.03 -5.50 -2.91
C ILE A 41 -1.21 -4.62 -3.00
N HIS A 42 -2.10 -4.89 -3.96
CA HIS A 42 -3.32 -4.12 -4.08
C HIS A 42 -4.20 -4.29 -2.84
N ARG A 43 -4.27 -5.51 -2.33
CA ARG A 43 -5.07 -5.77 -1.14
C ARG A 43 -4.53 -4.99 0.05
N LEU A 44 -3.21 -5.00 0.22
CA LEU A 44 -2.60 -4.28 1.32
C LEU A 44 -2.83 -2.77 1.18
N ALA A 45 -2.63 -2.25 -0.02
CA ALA A 45 -2.81 -0.81 -0.25
C ALA A 45 -4.25 -0.37 0.05
N ARG A 46 -5.21 -1.15 -0.40
CA ARG A 46 -6.61 -0.83 -0.15
C ARG A 46 -6.94 -0.89 1.34
N LYS A 47 -6.39 -1.87 2.02
CA LYS A 47 -6.62 -2.00 3.45
C LYS A 47 -6.05 -0.80 4.21
N LEU A 48 -4.85 -0.39 3.86
CA LEU A 48 -4.22 0.75 4.50
C LEU A 48 -4.97 2.03 4.22
N GLU A 49 -5.42 2.21 2.99
CA GLU A 49 -6.20 3.38 2.63
C GLU A 49 -7.49 3.45 3.46
N PHE A 50 -8.15 2.33 3.58
CA PHE A 50 -9.38 2.27 4.36
C PHE A 50 -9.13 2.61 5.82
N GLN A 51 -8.05 2.07 6.39
CA GLN A 51 -7.72 2.33 7.78
C GLN A 51 -7.41 3.79 8.02
N GLN A 52 -6.73 4.44 7.07
CA GLN A 52 -6.46 5.86 7.20
C GLN A 52 -7.74 6.67 7.29
N THR A 53 -8.68 6.36 6.41
CA THR A 53 -9.93 7.10 6.35
C THR A 53 -10.70 6.93 7.65
N VAL A 54 -10.78 5.70 8.16
CA VAL A 54 -11.50 5.43 9.38
C VAL A 54 -10.85 6.15 10.56
N THR A 55 -9.51 6.08 10.63
CA THR A 55 -8.79 6.73 11.71
C THR A 55 -9.00 8.23 11.69
N GLN A 56 -8.95 8.84 10.51
CA GLN A 56 -9.16 10.26 10.40
C GLN A 56 -10.55 10.66 10.83
N GLN A 57 -11.54 9.88 10.45
CA GLN A 57 -12.91 10.17 10.86
C GLN A 57 -13.07 10.09 12.36
N GLN A 58 -12.45 9.09 12.99
CA GLN A 58 -12.53 8.95 14.42
C GLN A 58 -11.87 10.13 15.13
N GLN A 59 -10.76 10.59 14.61
CA GLN A 59 -10.09 11.72 15.21
C GLN A 59 -10.93 12.99 15.10
N GLN A 60 -11.62 13.13 13.99
CA GLN A 60 -12.43 14.31 13.81
C GLN A 60 -13.63 14.36 14.76
N GLN A 61 -14.11 13.21 15.14
CA GLN A 61 -15.25 13.14 16.02
C GLN A 61 -14.89 13.49 17.44
N GLN A 62 -13.64 13.42 17.78
CA GLN A 62 -13.23 13.79 19.11
C GLN A 62 -12.98 15.27 19.20
#